data_590f4a6c0a1ffa1d978a08d6602431ff
#
_entry.id   590f4a6c0a1ffa1d978a08d6602431ff
#
_cell.length_a   1.000
_cell.length_b   1.000
_cell.length_c   1.000
_cell.angle_alpha   90.00
_cell.angle_beta   90.00
_cell.angle_gamma   90.00
#
_symmetry.space_group_name_H-M   'P 1'
#
loop_
_entity.id
_entity.type
_entity.pdbx_description
1 polymer ?
#
loop_
_entity_poly.entity_id
_entity_poly.type
_entity_poly.pdbx_seq_one_letter_code
_entity_poly.pdbx_strand_id
1 'polypeptide(L)'
;MRSRAILLATGAIVTAAAAQVTPLGDRLEVLWDMDRIASLDNVRLTLHAPKLREVAIVHDKPWEGNVCCYHTVFKDGNLYRMYYRGAQWGGAGAHPEVICYAESDDGIVWRKPELGLIAFKGSTANNIVWDKLGSHNFAPFLDANPACPPEQRYKALGNDGTAKAGLLAFVSADALRWRVLRPEPVITKGAFDSQNLAFWDAEKQLYVAYFRDFQKGTAHGGVRAVKTCTSKDFVTWTESAWLTYEAGTKEEELYTNAILPYPRAPRLYVGFPKRFVASRTTPWDESKGGGIPGLSDGVFMSSRDGRLFKRWERAFVRPGLQRERWVNRNNMTAWGLVDTEPEFPGAPRELSLYSTENYYSKTPARLRRMTVRQDGFVSVQADEKGGTLTTKPLTFDAKETKTSLLVNLSTSVPGQLRCEIRDEAGRAVPGFTLAECRPLYGDGIELPVVWKNGADVKALEGKTVSLHFELKDADLFAYRFGGMEAD
;
A
#
# COMPACT_ATOMS: atom_id res chain seq x y z
N MET A 1 4.90 -33.22 69.26
CA MET A 1 5.15 -33.70 67.91
C MET A 1 4.93 -32.55 66.96
N ARG A 2 6.01 -31.98 66.41
CA ARG A 2 5.92 -30.84 65.46
C ARG A 2 6.21 -31.39 64.05
N SER A 3 5.21 -31.45 63.19
CA SER A 3 5.35 -31.83 61.79
C SER A 3 5.96 -30.66 60.99
N ARG A 4 7.11 -30.92 60.36
CA ARG A 4 7.72 -29.99 59.37
C ARG A 4 7.12 -30.31 57.99
N ALA A 5 6.45 -29.35 57.37
CA ALA A 5 6.05 -29.40 55.98
C ALA A 5 7.26 -29.02 55.11
N ILE A 6 7.62 -29.90 54.20
CA ILE A 6 8.62 -29.63 53.15
C ILE A 6 7.89 -29.03 51.96
N LEU A 7 8.17 -27.75 51.64
CA LEU A 7 7.71 -27.12 50.39
C LEU A 7 8.65 -27.56 49.26
N LEU A 8 8.14 -28.34 48.33
CA LEU A 8 8.78 -28.63 47.05
C LEU A 8 8.49 -27.46 46.09
N ALA A 9 9.49 -26.67 45.77
CA ALA A 9 9.42 -25.67 44.72
C ALA A 9 9.59 -26.33 43.34
N THR A 10 8.52 -26.47 42.61
CA THR A 10 8.55 -26.89 41.19
C THR A 10 8.98 -25.67 40.34
N GLY A 11 10.24 -25.64 39.96
CA GLY A 11 10.75 -24.69 38.97
C GLY A 11 10.16 -25.02 37.61
N ALA A 12 9.31 -24.15 37.07
CA ALA A 12 8.88 -24.25 35.68
C ALA A 12 10.07 -23.89 34.77
N ILE A 13 10.58 -24.89 34.06
CA ILE A 13 11.54 -24.65 32.97
C ILE A 13 10.76 -24.00 31.81
N VAL A 14 10.89 -22.69 31.68
CA VAL A 14 10.44 -21.98 30.49
C VAL A 14 11.45 -22.31 29.38
N THR A 15 11.14 -23.30 28.56
CA THR A 15 11.87 -23.51 27.31
C THR A 15 11.61 -22.30 26.40
N ALA A 16 12.61 -21.45 26.22
CA ALA A 16 12.57 -20.43 25.21
C ALA A 16 12.37 -21.11 23.84
N ALA A 17 11.24 -20.87 23.19
CA ALA A 17 11.02 -21.32 21.83
C ALA A 17 12.18 -20.78 20.98
N ALA A 18 12.88 -21.64 20.26
CA ALA A 18 13.93 -21.22 19.34
C ALA A 18 13.34 -20.20 18.36
N ALA A 19 13.99 -19.05 18.23
CA ALA A 19 13.52 -18.01 17.33
C ALA A 19 13.49 -18.57 15.90
N GLN A 20 12.34 -18.46 15.23
CA GLN A 20 12.18 -18.97 13.87
C GLN A 20 13.14 -18.24 12.93
N VAL A 21 14.02 -18.98 12.26
CA VAL A 21 14.96 -18.44 11.25
C VAL A 21 14.19 -18.08 10.00
N THR A 22 14.42 -16.87 9.47
CA THR A 22 13.78 -16.40 8.25
C THR A 22 14.65 -16.73 7.04
N PRO A 23 14.18 -17.55 6.08
CA PRO A 23 14.87 -17.73 4.81
C PRO A 23 14.63 -16.49 3.92
N LEU A 24 15.52 -15.50 4.00
CA LEU A 24 15.38 -14.25 3.25
C LEU A 24 15.75 -14.43 1.78
N GLY A 25 16.78 -15.22 1.45
CA GLY A 25 17.32 -15.31 0.10
C GLY A 25 17.94 -13.97 -0.32
N ASP A 26 17.63 -13.54 -1.55
CA ASP A 26 17.99 -12.24 -2.13
C ASP A 26 16.88 -11.18 -1.97
N ARG A 27 15.79 -11.52 -1.30
CA ARG A 27 14.59 -10.69 -1.23
C ARG A 27 14.81 -9.43 -0.40
N LEU A 28 14.16 -8.35 -0.85
CA LEU A 28 14.07 -7.10 -0.09
C LEU A 28 13.31 -7.33 1.22
N GLU A 29 13.87 -6.89 2.34
CA GLU A 29 13.20 -6.87 3.64
C GLU A 29 12.99 -5.41 4.09
N VAL A 30 11.73 -5.07 4.35
CA VAL A 30 11.31 -3.74 4.80
C VAL A 30 11.08 -3.72 6.31
N LEU A 31 11.35 -2.60 6.93
CA LEU A 31 11.25 -2.41 8.39
C LEU A 31 9.95 -1.70 8.78
N TRP A 32 8.79 -2.19 8.28
CA TRP A 32 7.48 -1.57 8.49
C TRP A 32 6.73 -2.08 9.72
N ASP A 33 7.20 -3.16 10.31
CA ASP A 33 6.63 -3.83 11.49
C ASP A 33 7.73 -4.45 12.37
N MET A 34 7.32 -5.04 13.49
CA MET A 34 8.24 -5.72 14.41
C MET A 34 8.50 -7.18 14.03
N ASP A 35 7.95 -7.68 12.92
CA ASP A 35 7.99 -9.11 12.62
C ASP A 35 9.42 -9.64 12.44
N ARG A 36 10.30 -8.86 11.82
CA ARG A 36 11.72 -9.21 11.60
C ARG A 36 12.69 -8.54 12.58
N ILE A 37 12.17 -7.77 13.51
CA ILE A 37 12.95 -7.05 14.50
C ILE A 37 12.96 -7.84 15.82
N ALA A 38 14.14 -8.09 16.37
CA ALA A 38 14.32 -8.71 17.67
C ALA A 38 14.34 -7.67 18.79
N SER A 39 15.05 -6.55 18.58
CA SER A 39 15.13 -5.46 19.55
C SER A 39 15.36 -4.11 18.91
N LEU A 40 14.84 -3.08 19.55
CA LEU A 40 15.08 -1.67 19.30
C LEU A 40 15.56 -1.05 20.61
N ASP A 41 16.66 -0.31 20.58
CA ASP A 41 17.17 0.46 21.72
C ASP A 41 17.44 1.89 21.26
N ASN A 42 16.77 2.86 21.87
CA ASN A 42 16.79 4.28 21.54
C ASN A 42 16.54 4.62 20.06
N VAL A 43 15.82 3.76 19.36
CA VAL A 43 15.30 3.96 17.98
C VAL A 43 13.81 3.60 17.94
N ARG A 44 13.09 4.07 16.92
CA ARG A 44 11.66 3.81 16.80
C ARG A 44 11.23 3.60 15.35
N LEU A 45 10.14 2.86 15.15
CA LEU A 45 9.44 2.83 13.87
C LEU A 45 8.74 4.18 13.64
N THR A 46 9.04 4.84 12.54
CA THR A 46 8.48 6.14 12.18
C THR A 46 7.78 6.09 10.84
N LEU A 47 6.47 6.41 10.83
CA LEU A 47 5.68 6.56 9.60
C LEU A 47 5.99 7.91 8.94
N HIS A 48 6.39 7.87 7.67
CA HIS A 48 6.65 9.04 6.85
C HIS A 48 5.42 9.46 6.04
N ALA A 49 5.10 10.75 6.05
CA ALA A 49 4.01 11.28 5.24
C ALA A 49 4.46 11.42 3.77
N PRO A 50 3.58 11.19 2.80
CA PRO A 50 3.90 11.43 1.40
C PRO A 50 4.09 12.92 1.13
N LYS A 51 4.98 13.26 0.20
CA LYS A 51 5.16 14.61 -0.31
C LYS A 51 4.03 14.94 -1.28
N LEU A 52 3.34 16.05 -1.09
CA LEU A 52 2.33 16.53 -2.04
C LEU A 52 3.02 17.06 -3.30
N ARG A 53 2.52 16.68 -4.45
CA ARG A 53 2.97 17.09 -5.77
C ARG A 53 1.88 17.88 -6.50
N GLU A 54 1.96 17.96 -7.79
CA GLU A 54 1.01 18.65 -8.68
C GLU A 54 -0.38 18.02 -8.66
N VAL A 55 -1.38 18.76 -9.14
CA VAL A 55 -2.68 18.20 -9.51
C VAL A 55 -2.50 17.41 -10.82
N ALA A 56 -2.62 16.08 -10.72
CA ALA A 56 -2.42 15.18 -11.85
C ALA A 56 -3.55 15.27 -12.89
N ILE A 57 -4.81 15.41 -12.42
CA ILE A 57 -5.98 15.53 -13.31
C ILE A 57 -7.09 16.33 -12.63
N VAL A 58 -7.78 17.17 -13.42
CA VAL A 58 -8.99 17.91 -13.02
C VAL A 58 -10.19 17.30 -13.76
N HIS A 59 -11.29 17.04 -13.06
CA HIS A 59 -12.50 16.44 -13.64
C HIS A 59 -13.47 17.49 -14.13
N ASP A 60 -13.11 18.20 -15.20
CA ASP A 60 -13.77 19.39 -15.75
C ASP A 60 -14.60 19.14 -17.00
N LYS A 61 -14.70 17.90 -17.47
CA LYS A 61 -15.48 17.56 -18.66
C LYS A 61 -16.97 17.40 -18.34
N PRO A 62 -17.88 17.59 -19.33
CA PRO A 62 -19.33 17.51 -19.11
C PRO A 62 -19.85 16.18 -18.55
N TRP A 63 -19.09 15.08 -18.72
CA TRP A 63 -19.37 13.74 -18.18
C TRP A 63 -18.63 13.43 -16.87
N GLU A 64 -17.92 14.38 -16.34
CA GLU A 64 -17.24 14.35 -15.05
C GLU A 64 -18.00 15.24 -14.06
N GLY A 65 -17.40 15.64 -12.95
CA GLY A 65 -18.04 16.57 -12.01
C GLY A 65 -17.49 16.51 -10.59
N ASN A 66 -18.33 16.93 -9.67
CA ASN A 66 -17.97 17.14 -8.27
C ASN A 66 -17.91 15.86 -7.41
N VAL A 67 -18.27 14.71 -7.96
CA VAL A 67 -18.23 13.40 -7.25
C VAL A 67 -17.42 12.34 -8.00
N CYS A 68 -16.46 12.76 -8.83
CA CYS A 68 -15.49 11.86 -9.43
C CYS A 68 -14.58 11.24 -8.37
N CYS A 69 -14.50 9.91 -8.35
CA CYS A 69 -13.71 9.17 -7.37
C CYS A 69 -13.46 7.71 -7.80
N TYR A 70 -12.99 6.89 -6.86
CA TYR A 70 -12.65 5.47 -7.05
C TYR A 70 -11.62 5.29 -8.16
N HIS A 71 -10.60 6.14 -8.12
CA HIS A 71 -9.51 6.06 -9.09
C HIS A 71 -8.72 4.77 -8.93
N THR A 72 -8.41 4.18 -10.06
CA THR A 72 -7.48 3.05 -10.16
C THR A 72 -6.34 3.45 -11.09
N VAL A 73 -5.10 3.21 -10.69
CA VAL A 73 -3.91 3.54 -11.49
C VAL A 73 -2.97 2.33 -11.52
N PHE A 74 -2.53 1.96 -12.71
CA PHE A 74 -1.49 0.94 -12.87
C PHE A 74 -0.64 1.19 -14.11
N LYS A 75 0.56 0.63 -14.13
CA LYS A 75 1.47 0.65 -15.26
C LYS A 75 1.25 -0.60 -16.13
N ASP A 76 1.18 -0.41 -17.44
CA ASP A 76 1.01 -1.46 -18.44
C ASP A 76 2.07 -1.27 -19.54
N GLY A 77 3.18 -1.96 -19.42
CA GLY A 77 4.34 -1.71 -20.24
C GLY A 77 4.89 -0.29 -20.03
N ASN A 78 4.91 0.52 -21.08
CA ASN A 78 5.36 1.91 -21.03
C ASN A 78 4.22 2.91 -20.79
N LEU A 79 2.98 2.45 -20.65
CA LEU A 79 1.82 3.30 -20.48
C LEU A 79 1.28 3.20 -19.05
N TYR A 80 0.97 4.33 -18.44
CA TYR A 80 0.22 4.40 -17.19
C TYR A 80 -1.25 4.60 -17.52
N ARG A 81 -2.12 3.79 -16.93
CA ARG A 81 -3.56 3.82 -17.13
C ARG A 81 -4.27 4.26 -15.86
N MET A 82 -5.26 5.11 -16.01
CA MET A 82 -6.13 5.56 -14.91
C MET A 82 -7.59 5.36 -15.29
N TYR A 83 -8.38 4.86 -14.35
CA TYR A 83 -9.83 4.75 -14.45
C TYR A 83 -10.46 5.44 -13.25
N TYR A 84 -11.62 6.04 -13.46
CA TYR A 84 -12.35 6.72 -12.40
C TYR A 84 -13.83 6.86 -12.75
N ARG A 85 -14.66 6.97 -11.74
CA ARG A 85 -16.05 7.32 -11.91
C ARG A 85 -16.18 8.79 -12.31
N GLY A 86 -16.84 9.07 -13.43
CA GLY A 86 -17.32 10.40 -13.81
C GLY A 86 -18.75 10.57 -13.33
N ALA A 87 -18.99 11.59 -12.50
CA ALA A 87 -20.33 11.87 -12.00
C ALA A 87 -20.45 13.31 -11.49
N GLN A 88 -21.63 13.90 -11.75
CA GLN A 88 -22.04 15.20 -11.23
C GLN A 88 -23.26 15.03 -10.34
N TRP A 89 -23.16 15.42 -9.08
CA TRP A 89 -24.28 15.45 -8.14
C TRP A 89 -24.91 16.84 -8.07
N GLY A 90 -26.22 16.86 -8.26
CA GLY A 90 -27.02 18.08 -8.18
C GLY A 90 -26.81 19.08 -9.31
N GLY A 91 -27.77 20.02 -9.42
CA GLY A 91 -27.73 21.07 -10.43
C GLY A 91 -28.09 20.60 -11.85
N ALA A 92 -28.08 21.52 -12.81
CA ALA A 92 -28.44 21.27 -14.22
C ALA A 92 -27.45 20.34 -14.96
N GLY A 93 -26.30 20.04 -14.38
CA GLY A 93 -25.28 19.15 -14.95
C GLY A 93 -25.39 17.69 -14.49
N ALA A 94 -26.33 17.35 -13.59
CA ALA A 94 -26.47 15.99 -13.06
C ALA A 94 -26.70 14.97 -14.18
N HIS A 95 -26.00 13.83 -14.10
CA HIS A 95 -26.08 12.75 -15.10
C HIS A 95 -25.80 11.41 -14.44
N PRO A 96 -26.19 10.29 -15.10
CA PRO A 96 -25.81 8.95 -14.65
C PRO A 96 -24.30 8.79 -14.53
N GLU A 97 -23.88 7.91 -13.63
CA GLU A 97 -22.45 7.61 -13.43
C GLU A 97 -21.88 6.89 -14.65
N VAL A 98 -20.66 7.27 -15.01
CA VAL A 98 -19.89 6.68 -16.10
C VAL A 98 -18.49 6.33 -15.61
N ILE A 99 -17.80 5.43 -16.31
CA ILE A 99 -16.39 5.17 -16.07
C ILE A 99 -15.57 5.86 -17.15
N CYS A 100 -14.69 6.73 -16.70
CA CYS A 100 -13.76 7.47 -17.50
C CYS A 100 -12.36 6.84 -17.48
N TYR A 101 -11.61 7.08 -18.53
CA TYR A 101 -10.24 6.64 -18.72
C TYR A 101 -9.30 7.82 -18.93
N ALA A 102 -8.11 7.73 -18.37
CA ALA A 102 -7.01 8.64 -18.70
C ALA A 102 -5.72 7.82 -18.80
N GLU A 103 -4.74 8.36 -19.47
CA GLU A 103 -3.45 7.71 -19.67
C GLU A 103 -2.29 8.69 -19.55
N SER A 104 -1.10 8.15 -19.30
CA SER A 104 0.12 8.93 -19.16
C SER A 104 1.33 8.12 -19.61
N ASP A 105 2.36 8.79 -20.13
CA ASP A 105 3.63 8.13 -20.50
C ASP A 105 4.63 8.10 -19.33
N ASP A 106 4.38 8.92 -18.30
CA ASP A 106 5.30 9.10 -17.17
C ASP A 106 4.65 8.92 -15.79
N GLY A 107 3.31 8.77 -15.73
CA GLY A 107 2.53 8.73 -14.48
C GLY A 107 2.39 10.11 -13.81
N ILE A 108 2.85 11.17 -14.43
CA ILE A 108 2.86 12.56 -13.91
C ILE A 108 1.88 13.44 -14.67
N VAL A 109 2.02 13.49 -15.98
CA VAL A 109 1.16 14.27 -16.88
C VAL A 109 0.12 13.36 -17.52
N TRP A 110 -1.15 13.62 -17.22
CA TRP A 110 -2.27 12.77 -17.65
C TRP A 110 -3.06 13.43 -18.76
N ARG A 111 -3.45 12.64 -19.76
CA ARG A 111 -4.31 13.04 -20.87
C ARG A 111 -5.60 12.22 -20.88
N LYS A 112 -6.68 12.84 -21.33
CA LYS A 112 -8.00 12.23 -21.53
C LYS A 112 -8.23 12.05 -23.04
N PRO A 113 -7.96 10.89 -23.62
CA PRO A 113 -8.10 10.68 -25.06
C PRO A 113 -9.58 10.66 -25.47
N GLU A 114 -9.86 11.11 -26.68
CA GLU A 114 -11.17 10.90 -27.33
C GLU A 114 -11.23 9.49 -27.87
N LEU A 115 -11.95 8.61 -27.17
CA LEU A 115 -11.98 7.17 -27.49
C LEU A 115 -12.99 6.77 -28.55
N GLY A 116 -14.04 7.57 -28.76
CA GLY A 116 -15.09 7.27 -29.74
C GLY A 116 -15.97 6.06 -29.39
N LEU A 117 -15.98 5.62 -28.13
CA LEU A 117 -16.60 4.34 -27.73
C LEU A 117 -18.05 4.48 -27.29
N ILE A 118 -18.35 5.48 -26.48
CA ILE A 118 -19.65 5.66 -25.81
C ILE A 118 -20.16 7.07 -26.04
N ALA A 119 -21.43 7.19 -26.43
CA ALA A 119 -22.04 8.49 -26.62
C ALA A 119 -22.49 9.12 -25.31
N PHE A 120 -22.09 10.36 -25.06
CA PHE A 120 -22.59 11.19 -23.99
C PHE A 120 -23.24 12.43 -24.55
N LYS A 121 -24.56 12.62 -24.31
CA LYS A 121 -25.36 13.74 -24.85
C LYS A 121 -25.18 13.92 -26.38
N GLY A 122 -25.13 12.80 -27.10
CA GLY A 122 -25.05 12.78 -28.57
C GLY A 122 -23.65 12.87 -29.18
N SER A 123 -22.59 12.96 -28.38
CA SER A 123 -21.19 13.01 -28.85
C SER A 123 -20.39 11.83 -28.30
N THR A 124 -19.53 11.24 -29.12
CA THR A 124 -18.55 10.21 -28.73
C THR A 124 -17.14 10.81 -28.50
N ALA A 125 -16.96 12.12 -28.65
CA ALA A 125 -15.71 12.82 -28.38
C ALA A 125 -15.46 12.94 -26.86
N ASN A 126 -15.20 11.79 -26.23
CA ASN A 126 -15.00 11.67 -24.79
C ASN A 126 -14.11 10.47 -24.46
N ASN A 127 -13.74 10.36 -23.18
CA ASN A 127 -12.90 9.30 -22.63
C ASN A 127 -13.69 8.26 -21.79
N ILE A 128 -14.99 8.07 -22.09
CA ILE A 128 -15.82 7.11 -21.38
C ILE A 128 -15.57 5.71 -21.92
N VAL A 129 -15.37 4.74 -21.03
CA VAL A 129 -15.15 3.31 -21.35
C VAL A 129 -16.30 2.41 -20.89
N TRP A 130 -17.16 2.90 -19.98
CA TRP A 130 -18.32 2.14 -19.50
C TRP A 130 -19.40 3.10 -18.93
N ASP A 131 -20.69 2.79 -19.19
CA ASP A 131 -21.83 3.62 -18.79
C ASP A 131 -23.06 2.80 -18.34
N LYS A 132 -22.83 1.53 -18.00
CA LYS A 132 -23.90 0.57 -17.66
C LYS A 132 -23.74 0.07 -16.22
N LEU A 133 -24.49 -1.00 -15.91
CA LEU A 133 -24.39 -1.68 -14.61
C LEU A 133 -22.92 -1.92 -14.24
N GLY A 134 -22.55 -1.56 -13.02
CA GLY A 134 -21.17 -1.61 -12.54
C GLY A 134 -20.43 -0.28 -12.55
N SER A 135 -20.97 0.80 -13.12
CA SER A 135 -20.32 2.12 -13.23
C SER A 135 -20.07 2.80 -11.89
N HIS A 136 -20.73 2.38 -10.82
CA HIS A 136 -20.61 3.08 -9.53
C HIS A 136 -19.18 3.06 -8.97
N ASN A 137 -18.49 1.91 -9.06
CA ASN A 137 -17.19 1.72 -8.42
C ASN A 137 -16.31 0.69 -9.15
N PHE A 138 -16.30 0.80 -10.45
CA PHE A 138 -15.50 -0.05 -11.34
C PHE A 138 -14.01 0.04 -11.01
N ALA A 139 -13.37 -1.09 -10.69
CA ALA A 139 -11.98 -1.15 -10.26
C ALA A 139 -11.16 -2.14 -11.13
N PRO A 140 -10.61 -1.69 -12.27
CA PRO A 140 -9.86 -2.55 -13.17
C PRO A 140 -8.43 -2.80 -12.72
N PHE A 141 -7.86 -3.91 -13.17
CA PHE A 141 -6.45 -4.27 -13.01
C PHE A 141 -5.92 -5.04 -14.22
N LEU A 142 -4.61 -4.99 -14.43
CA LEU A 142 -3.89 -5.86 -15.34
C LEU A 142 -3.70 -7.22 -14.67
N ASP A 143 -4.21 -8.29 -15.30
CA ASP A 143 -4.12 -9.64 -14.76
C ASP A 143 -2.72 -10.23 -14.97
N ALA A 144 -2.03 -10.49 -13.87
CA ALA A 144 -0.71 -11.11 -13.86
C ALA A 144 -0.76 -12.65 -13.79
N ASN A 145 -1.93 -13.28 -13.86
CA ASN A 145 -2.06 -14.73 -13.93
C ASN A 145 -1.45 -15.24 -15.24
N PRO A 146 -0.41 -16.08 -15.20
CA PRO A 146 0.22 -16.60 -16.43
C PRO A 146 -0.72 -17.46 -17.29
N ALA A 147 -1.81 -17.99 -16.71
CA ALA A 147 -2.84 -18.75 -17.42
C ALA A 147 -4.00 -17.88 -17.91
N CYS A 148 -3.92 -16.55 -17.75
CA CYS A 148 -4.99 -15.64 -18.18
C CYS A 148 -5.11 -15.63 -19.71
N PRO A 149 -6.32 -15.88 -20.28
CA PRO A 149 -6.52 -15.75 -21.71
C PRO A 149 -6.30 -14.31 -22.19
N PRO A 150 -5.66 -14.09 -23.37
CA PRO A 150 -5.39 -12.75 -23.89
C PRO A 150 -6.62 -11.84 -23.98
N GLU A 151 -7.78 -12.39 -24.30
CA GLU A 151 -9.05 -11.66 -24.37
C GLU A 151 -9.62 -11.24 -23.01
N GLN A 152 -9.00 -11.66 -21.90
CA GLN A 152 -9.33 -11.33 -20.54
C GLN A 152 -8.16 -10.68 -19.77
N ARG A 153 -7.17 -10.21 -20.51
CA ARG A 153 -5.94 -9.64 -19.96
C ARG A 153 -6.17 -8.57 -18.90
N TYR A 154 -7.27 -7.85 -19.00
CA TYR A 154 -7.71 -6.89 -17.99
C TYR A 154 -8.98 -7.38 -17.36
N LYS A 155 -9.07 -7.26 -16.06
CA LYS A 155 -10.23 -7.67 -15.27
C LYS A 155 -10.67 -6.51 -14.36
N ALA A 156 -11.95 -6.51 -13.97
CA ALA A 156 -12.46 -5.56 -12.99
C ALA A 156 -13.56 -6.18 -12.14
N LEU A 157 -13.74 -5.64 -10.94
CA LEU A 157 -14.97 -5.77 -10.17
C LEU A 157 -15.72 -4.45 -10.21
N GLY A 158 -17.04 -4.50 -10.21
CA GLY A 158 -17.90 -3.32 -10.17
C GLY A 158 -19.28 -3.62 -9.65
N ASN A 159 -19.91 -2.64 -9.00
CA ASN A 159 -21.27 -2.72 -8.44
C ASN A 159 -22.10 -1.53 -8.94
N ASP A 160 -23.38 -1.74 -9.12
CA ASP A 160 -24.34 -0.74 -9.63
C ASP A 160 -24.75 0.32 -8.58
N GLY A 161 -24.17 0.27 -7.38
CA GLY A 161 -24.53 1.15 -6.28
C GLY A 161 -25.72 0.67 -5.44
N THR A 162 -26.38 -0.42 -5.82
CA THR A 162 -27.44 -1.02 -5.01
C THR A 162 -26.86 -2.03 -4.02
N ALA A 163 -27.38 -2.04 -2.78
CA ALA A 163 -26.91 -2.94 -1.73
C ALA A 163 -27.21 -4.42 -2.00
N LYS A 164 -27.99 -4.75 -3.03
CA LYS A 164 -28.46 -6.11 -3.33
C LYS A 164 -27.80 -6.77 -4.52
N ALA A 165 -27.13 -6.02 -5.39
CA ALA A 165 -26.66 -6.56 -6.68
C ALA A 165 -25.37 -7.37 -6.58
N GLY A 166 -24.55 -7.18 -5.58
CA GLY A 166 -23.24 -7.82 -5.46
C GLY A 166 -22.19 -7.24 -6.43
N LEU A 167 -21.06 -7.91 -6.56
CA LEU A 167 -19.99 -7.51 -7.46
C LEU A 167 -20.03 -8.32 -8.74
N LEU A 168 -20.12 -7.63 -9.86
CA LEU A 168 -19.98 -8.19 -11.21
C LEU A 168 -18.49 -8.29 -11.57
N ALA A 169 -18.16 -9.30 -12.34
CA ALA A 169 -16.84 -9.46 -12.94
C ALA A 169 -16.84 -8.96 -14.38
N PHE A 170 -15.83 -8.20 -14.75
CA PHE A 170 -15.63 -7.64 -16.08
C PHE A 170 -14.29 -8.06 -16.64
N VAL A 171 -14.21 -8.14 -17.97
CA VAL A 171 -12.98 -8.46 -18.71
C VAL A 171 -12.83 -7.59 -19.93
N SER A 172 -11.58 -7.39 -20.34
CA SER A 172 -11.21 -6.68 -21.57
C SER A 172 -9.89 -7.24 -22.12
N ALA A 173 -9.74 -7.22 -23.43
CA ALA A 173 -8.50 -7.56 -24.12
C ALA A 173 -7.57 -6.33 -24.28
N ASP A 174 -8.15 -5.11 -24.35
CA ASP A 174 -7.46 -3.87 -24.74
C ASP A 174 -7.50 -2.77 -23.66
N ALA A 175 -8.09 -3.06 -22.50
CA ALA A 175 -8.29 -2.11 -21.42
C ALA A 175 -9.32 -1.00 -21.69
N LEU A 176 -9.90 -0.94 -22.87
CA LEU A 176 -10.82 0.12 -23.30
C LEU A 176 -12.23 -0.41 -23.57
N ARG A 177 -12.33 -1.58 -24.22
CA ARG A 177 -13.61 -2.23 -24.51
C ARG A 177 -13.89 -3.32 -23.50
N TRP A 178 -14.85 -3.06 -22.64
CA TRP A 178 -15.21 -3.94 -21.53
C TRP A 178 -16.48 -4.74 -21.81
N ARG A 179 -16.55 -5.93 -21.25
CA ARG A 179 -17.78 -6.73 -21.19
C ARG A 179 -17.90 -7.38 -19.82
N VAL A 180 -19.12 -7.62 -19.42
CA VAL A 180 -19.40 -8.46 -18.24
C VAL A 180 -18.94 -9.89 -18.54
N LEU A 181 -18.21 -10.50 -17.61
CA LEU A 181 -17.74 -11.89 -17.77
C LEU A 181 -18.90 -12.88 -17.70
N ARG A 182 -19.84 -12.61 -16.77
CA ARG A 182 -21.10 -13.36 -16.59
C ARG A 182 -22.18 -12.45 -16.02
N PRO A 183 -23.48 -12.68 -16.31
CA PRO A 183 -24.56 -11.80 -15.86
C PRO A 183 -24.75 -11.79 -14.34
N GLU A 184 -24.45 -12.91 -13.65
CA GLU A 184 -24.63 -13.00 -12.20
C GLU A 184 -23.43 -12.42 -11.45
N PRO A 185 -23.67 -11.76 -10.31
CA PRO A 185 -22.58 -11.31 -9.41
C PRO A 185 -21.74 -12.48 -8.94
N VAL A 186 -20.43 -12.26 -8.86
CA VAL A 186 -19.44 -13.25 -8.41
C VAL A 186 -19.19 -13.19 -6.90
N ILE A 187 -19.44 -12.03 -6.26
CA ILE A 187 -19.39 -11.85 -4.81
C ILE A 187 -20.70 -11.17 -4.38
N THR A 188 -21.48 -11.81 -3.51
CA THR A 188 -22.85 -11.38 -3.17
C THR A 188 -23.02 -10.93 -1.71
N LYS A 189 -22.03 -11.14 -0.85
CA LYS A 189 -22.11 -10.80 0.59
C LYS A 189 -21.12 -9.69 0.91
N GLY A 190 -21.61 -8.45 1.09
CA GLY A 190 -20.82 -7.29 1.43
C GLY A 190 -21.63 -5.99 1.29
N ALA A 191 -21.03 -4.87 1.69
CA ALA A 191 -21.59 -3.53 1.53
C ALA A 191 -20.78 -2.77 0.48
N PHE A 192 -21.09 -2.99 -0.79
CA PHE A 192 -20.24 -2.70 -1.93
C PHE A 192 -20.24 -1.24 -2.42
N ASP A 193 -20.94 -0.30 -1.78
CA ASP A 193 -20.78 1.13 -2.02
C ASP A 193 -19.41 1.60 -1.48
N SER A 194 -18.37 1.15 -2.16
CA SER A 194 -16.96 1.41 -1.88
C SER A 194 -16.13 1.00 -3.09
N GLN A 195 -14.84 1.28 -3.12
CA GLN A 195 -13.94 0.68 -4.09
C GLN A 195 -13.64 -0.77 -3.71
N ASN A 196 -14.09 -1.70 -4.55
CA ASN A 196 -13.95 -3.14 -4.35
C ASN A 196 -12.87 -3.64 -5.28
N LEU A 197 -11.82 -4.23 -4.73
CA LEU A 197 -10.57 -4.51 -5.41
C LEU A 197 -10.39 -6.00 -5.62
N ALA A 198 -9.72 -6.35 -6.72
CA ALA A 198 -9.18 -7.70 -6.91
C ALA A 198 -7.88 -7.62 -7.71
N PHE A 199 -7.01 -8.60 -7.52
CA PHE A 199 -5.78 -8.78 -8.29
C PHE A 199 -5.33 -10.24 -8.22
N TRP A 200 -4.42 -10.63 -9.13
CA TRP A 200 -3.72 -11.90 -9.04
C TRP A 200 -2.57 -11.79 -8.06
N ASP A 201 -2.55 -12.67 -7.09
CA ASP A 201 -1.45 -12.84 -6.14
C ASP A 201 -0.52 -13.95 -6.65
N ALA A 202 0.64 -13.55 -7.17
CA ALA A 202 1.59 -14.48 -7.77
C ALA A 202 2.26 -15.42 -6.74
N GLU A 203 2.37 -14.99 -5.47
CA GLU A 203 2.92 -15.83 -4.39
C GLU A 203 1.92 -16.92 -3.98
N LYS A 204 0.63 -16.58 -3.92
CA LYS A 204 -0.44 -17.52 -3.55
C LYS A 204 -1.02 -18.28 -4.73
N GLN A 205 -0.73 -17.87 -5.97
CA GLN A 205 -1.33 -18.39 -7.20
C GLN A 205 -2.87 -18.36 -7.16
N LEU A 206 -3.43 -17.24 -6.69
CA LEU A 206 -4.86 -17.01 -6.51
C LEU A 206 -5.22 -15.56 -6.84
N TYR A 207 -6.44 -15.33 -7.30
CA TYR A 207 -7.05 -14.00 -7.23
C TYR A 207 -7.43 -13.73 -5.77
N VAL A 208 -7.15 -12.51 -5.33
CA VAL A 208 -7.52 -12.01 -3.99
C VAL A 208 -8.43 -10.80 -4.18
N ALA A 209 -9.54 -10.75 -3.46
CA ALA A 209 -10.43 -9.60 -3.44
C ALA A 209 -10.47 -8.96 -2.06
N TYR A 210 -10.55 -7.62 -2.05
CA TYR A 210 -10.78 -6.81 -0.85
C TYR A 210 -11.96 -5.88 -1.08
N PHE A 211 -12.92 -5.90 -0.15
CA PHE A 211 -14.14 -5.10 -0.24
C PHE A 211 -14.66 -4.73 1.14
N ARG A 212 -15.53 -3.73 1.19
CA ARG A 212 -16.12 -3.24 2.42
C ARG A 212 -17.32 -4.07 2.84
N ASP A 213 -17.49 -4.20 4.16
CA ASP A 213 -18.74 -4.60 4.80
C ASP A 213 -18.90 -3.87 6.12
N PHE A 214 -19.99 -4.12 6.86
CA PHE A 214 -20.25 -3.52 8.18
C PHE A 214 -20.09 -4.57 9.26
N GLN A 215 -19.24 -4.27 10.25
CA GLN A 215 -19.24 -4.97 11.54
C GLN A 215 -20.25 -4.29 12.48
N LYS A 216 -20.92 -5.07 13.33
CA LYS A 216 -21.80 -4.55 14.38
C LYS A 216 -22.92 -3.63 13.85
N GLY A 217 -23.69 -4.04 12.87
CA GLY A 217 -24.83 -3.26 12.38
C GLY A 217 -24.91 -3.13 10.86
N THR A 218 -25.55 -2.06 10.41
CA THR A 218 -25.80 -1.75 8.99
C THR A 218 -25.20 -0.40 8.62
N ALA A 219 -25.47 0.08 7.41
CA ALA A 219 -25.01 1.37 6.90
C ALA A 219 -25.32 2.58 7.82
N HIS A 220 -26.32 2.48 8.68
CA HIS A 220 -26.75 3.57 9.56
C HIS A 220 -26.33 3.42 11.03
N GLY A 221 -25.34 2.57 11.33
CA GLY A 221 -24.88 2.38 12.70
C GLY A 221 -23.81 1.33 12.86
N GLY A 222 -23.41 0.69 11.75
CA GLY A 222 -22.34 -0.29 11.76
C GLY A 222 -20.97 0.35 11.52
N VAL A 223 -19.93 -0.37 11.92
CA VAL A 223 -18.54 0.01 11.68
C VAL A 223 -18.10 -0.49 10.30
N ARG A 224 -17.70 0.42 9.41
CA ARG A 224 -17.14 0.06 8.10
C ARG A 224 -15.82 -0.65 8.26
N ALA A 225 -15.74 -1.88 7.78
CA ALA A 225 -14.54 -2.71 7.87
C ALA A 225 -14.30 -3.43 6.55
N VAL A 226 -13.14 -4.04 6.40
CA VAL A 226 -12.69 -4.68 5.17
C VAL A 226 -12.75 -6.19 5.31
N LYS A 227 -13.27 -6.85 4.27
CA LYS A 227 -13.24 -8.30 4.08
C LYS A 227 -12.33 -8.69 2.92
N THR A 228 -11.90 -9.93 2.91
CA THR A 228 -11.14 -10.55 1.83
C THR A 228 -11.69 -11.93 1.51
N CYS A 229 -11.58 -12.33 0.26
CA CYS A 229 -11.80 -13.68 -0.21
C CYS A 229 -10.87 -13.99 -1.38
N THR A 230 -10.79 -15.26 -1.78
CA THR A 230 -9.89 -15.72 -2.83
C THR A 230 -10.63 -16.53 -3.90
N SER A 231 -10.05 -16.60 -5.11
CA SER A 231 -10.58 -17.37 -6.22
C SER A 231 -9.45 -17.95 -7.08
N LYS A 232 -9.68 -19.12 -7.68
CA LYS A 232 -8.76 -19.71 -8.67
C LYS A 232 -9.07 -19.25 -10.10
N ASP A 233 -10.31 -18.86 -10.38
CA ASP A 233 -10.86 -18.63 -11.71
C ASP A 233 -11.49 -17.25 -11.92
N PHE A 234 -11.44 -16.37 -10.89
CA PHE A 234 -12.07 -15.05 -10.86
C PHE A 234 -13.62 -15.10 -10.89
N VAL A 235 -14.22 -16.28 -10.81
CA VAL A 235 -15.66 -16.50 -10.87
C VAL A 235 -16.18 -17.09 -9.56
N THR A 236 -15.52 -18.14 -9.08
CA THR A 236 -15.91 -18.84 -7.86
C THR A 236 -15.03 -18.37 -6.71
N TRP A 237 -15.63 -17.68 -5.75
CA TRP A 237 -14.94 -17.10 -4.61
C TRP A 237 -15.20 -17.87 -3.32
N THR A 238 -14.17 -17.98 -2.48
CA THR A 238 -14.31 -18.56 -1.15
C THR A 238 -15.22 -17.73 -0.27
N GLU A 239 -15.66 -18.26 0.87
CA GLU A 239 -16.33 -17.47 1.88
C GLU A 239 -15.39 -16.35 2.36
N SER A 240 -15.96 -15.13 2.50
CA SER A 240 -15.16 -13.96 2.89
C SER A 240 -14.86 -13.92 4.38
N ALA A 241 -13.67 -13.48 4.73
CA ALA A 241 -13.21 -13.29 6.09
C ALA A 241 -12.88 -11.82 6.35
N TRP A 242 -13.07 -11.38 7.60
CA TRP A 242 -12.63 -10.05 8.04
C TRP A 242 -11.11 -9.94 8.05
N LEU A 243 -10.59 -8.77 7.71
CA LEU A 243 -9.22 -8.43 8.06
C LEU A 243 -9.10 -8.36 9.58
N THR A 244 -7.93 -8.72 10.06
CA THR A 244 -7.54 -8.59 11.47
C THR A 244 -6.40 -7.59 11.59
N TYR A 245 -6.20 -7.04 12.76
CA TYR A 245 -5.16 -6.05 13.04
C TYR A 245 -4.33 -6.48 14.23
N GLU A 246 -3.09 -5.97 14.31
CA GLU A 246 -2.24 -6.21 15.49
C GLU A 246 -2.97 -5.87 16.79
N ALA A 247 -2.64 -6.58 17.85
CA ALA A 247 -3.25 -6.37 19.18
C ALA A 247 -3.09 -4.91 19.63
N GLY A 248 -4.15 -4.33 20.19
CA GLY A 248 -4.16 -2.94 20.64
C GLY A 248 -4.51 -1.92 19.54
N THR A 249 -4.66 -2.34 18.29
CA THR A 249 -5.10 -1.43 17.21
C THR A 249 -6.52 -0.93 17.49
N LYS A 250 -6.69 0.40 17.51
CA LYS A 250 -7.99 1.06 17.76
C LYS A 250 -8.99 0.72 16.65
N GLU A 251 -10.24 0.44 17.03
CA GLU A 251 -11.33 0.28 16.05
C GLU A 251 -11.64 1.63 15.39
N GLU A 252 -11.63 1.64 14.04
CA GLU A 252 -11.94 2.82 13.24
C GLU A 252 -12.68 2.41 11.97
N GLU A 253 -13.51 3.30 11.44
CA GLU A 253 -14.23 3.05 10.20
C GLU A 253 -13.30 3.22 8.99
N LEU A 254 -13.14 2.16 8.20
CA LEU A 254 -12.38 2.14 6.96
C LEU A 254 -13.31 2.08 5.76
N TYR A 255 -13.45 3.18 5.03
CA TYR A 255 -14.40 3.28 3.94
C TYR A 255 -13.90 2.60 2.66
N THR A 256 -12.66 2.86 2.25
CA THR A 256 -11.95 2.16 1.18
C THR A 256 -10.77 1.41 1.77
N ASN A 257 -10.08 0.60 0.98
CA ASN A 257 -8.94 -0.17 1.46
C ASN A 257 -7.66 0.07 0.64
N ALA A 258 -7.74 0.28 -0.68
CA ALA A 258 -6.62 0.49 -1.61
C ALA A 258 -5.46 -0.49 -1.36
N ILE A 259 -5.77 -1.77 -1.10
CA ILE A 259 -4.79 -2.82 -0.81
C ILE A 259 -4.23 -3.37 -2.12
N LEU A 260 -2.92 -3.56 -2.16
CA LEU A 260 -2.21 -4.17 -3.29
C LEU A 260 -0.92 -4.85 -2.81
N PRO A 261 -0.37 -5.81 -3.57
CA PRO A 261 0.99 -6.29 -3.37
C PRO A 261 1.99 -5.13 -3.53
N TYR A 262 3.00 -5.09 -2.68
CA TYR A 262 4.03 -4.06 -2.79
C TYR A 262 4.93 -4.34 -4.01
N PRO A 263 5.07 -3.44 -4.98
CA PRO A 263 5.73 -3.74 -6.26
C PRO A 263 7.18 -4.25 -6.13
N ARG A 264 7.94 -3.73 -5.16
CA ARG A 264 9.34 -4.14 -4.93
C ARG A 264 9.50 -5.41 -4.09
N ALA A 265 8.43 -5.83 -3.39
CA ALA A 265 8.38 -7.08 -2.62
C ALA A 265 6.95 -7.64 -2.64
N PRO A 266 6.51 -8.30 -3.73
CA PRO A 266 5.11 -8.69 -3.96
C PRO A 266 4.51 -9.63 -2.90
N ARG A 267 5.35 -10.28 -2.10
CA ARG A 267 4.91 -11.07 -0.92
C ARG A 267 4.36 -10.22 0.22
N LEU A 268 4.59 -8.91 0.20
CA LEU A 268 4.08 -7.95 1.18
C LEU A 268 2.92 -7.17 0.59
N TYR A 269 1.97 -6.83 1.43
CA TYR A 269 0.83 -6.01 1.05
C TYR A 269 0.94 -4.65 1.70
N VAL A 270 0.58 -3.62 0.94
CA VAL A 270 0.34 -2.28 1.45
C VAL A 270 -1.12 -1.92 1.23
N GLY A 271 -1.68 -1.10 2.12
CA GLY A 271 -3.03 -0.60 1.99
C GLY A 271 -3.10 0.87 2.40
N PHE A 272 -3.96 1.62 1.71
CA PHE A 272 -4.16 3.05 1.94
C PHE A 272 -5.65 3.35 2.19
N PRO A 273 -6.23 2.78 3.27
CA PRO A 273 -7.65 2.97 3.52
C PRO A 273 -7.99 4.43 3.81
N LYS A 274 -9.15 4.84 3.31
CA LYS A 274 -9.79 6.08 3.76
C LYS A 274 -10.44 5.83 5.12
N ARG A 275 -9.89 6.44 6.17
CA ARG A 275 -10.52 6.48 7.48
C ARG A 275 -11.67 7.49 7.47
N PHE A 276 -12.81 7.08 8.01
CA PHE A 276 -13.99 7.92 8.11
C PHE A 276 -14.32 8.22 9.57
N VAL A 277 -14.55 9.48 9.90
CA VAL A 277 -14.89 9.95 11.23
C VAL A 277 -16.30 10.59 11.17
N ALA A 278 -17.31 9.80 11.42
CA ALA A 278 -18.71 10.18 11.29
C ALA A 278 -19.12 11.35 12.21
N SER A 279 -18.52 11.45 13.39
CA SER A 279 -18.84 12.45 14.42
C SER A 279 -18.24 13.84 14.16
N ARG A 280 -17.48 14.03 13.06
CA ARG A 280 -16.85 15.31 12.74
C ARG A 280 -17.49 15.95 11.52
N THR A 281 -17.56 17.28 11.53
CA THR A 281 -17.98 18.12 10.42
C THR A 281 -16.83 19.06 10.03
N THR A 282 -16.95 19.74 8.88
CA THR A 282 -15.96 20.74 8.48
C THR A 282 -15.81 21.81 9.56
N PRO A 283 -14.58 22.20 9.95
CA PRO A 283 -14.39 23.15 11.04
C PRO A 283 -14.61 24.61 10.67
N TRP A 284 -14.91 24.95 9.39
CA TRP A 284 -14.99 26.33 8.93
C TRP A 284 -16.37 26.76 8.44
N ASP A 285 -16.97 26.00 7.55
CA ASP A 285 -18.23 26.39 6.90
C ASP A 285 -19.03 25.13 6.56
N GLU A 286 -20.06 24.89 7.34
CA GLU A 286 -20.94 23.72 7.18
C GLU A 286 -21.67 23.71 5.83
N SER A 287 -21.88 24.89 5.19
CA SER A 287 -22.51 24.98 3.88
C SER A 287 -21.65 24.42 2.76
N LYS A 288 -20.34 24.37 2.94
CA LYS A 288 -19.39 23.83 1.94
C LYS A 288 -19.30 22.31 1.95
N GLY A 289 -19.68 21.67 3.02
CA GLY A 289 -19.75 20.22 3.14
C GLY A 289 -21.00 19.60 2.53
N GLY A 290 -21.87 20.38 1.91
CA GLY A 290 -23.14 19.88 1.35
C GLY A 290 -24.08 19.27 2.38
N GLY A 291 -23.90 19.59 3.68
CA GLY A 291 -24.67 19.01 4.77
C GLY A 291 -24.39 17.53 5.03
N ILE A 292 -23.39 16.95 4.39
CA ILE A 292 -23.04 15.53 4.56
C ILE A 292 -22.10 15.41 5.75
N PRO A 293 -22.52 14.73 6.83
CA PRO A 293 -21.68 14.58 8.02
C PRO A 293 -20.46 13.69 7.75
N GLY A 294 -19.47 13.87 8.59
CA GLY A 294 -18.24 13.09 8.59
C GLY A 294 -17.07 13.77 7.89
N LEU A 295 -15.88 13.45 8.34
CA LEU A 295 -14.63 13.83 7.72
C LEU A 295 -13.81 12.58 7.39
N SER A 296 -12.83 12.73 6.53
CA SER A 296 -11.96 11.63 6.17
C SER A 296 -10.51 12.07 5.99
N ASP A 297 -9.60 11.14 6.31
CA ASP A 297 -8.19 11.19 5.99
C ASP A 297 -7.72 9.82 5.46
N GLY A 298 -6.49 9.73 4.99
CA GLY A 298 -5.89 8.47 4.57
C GLY A 298 -4.97 7.90 5.65
N VAL A 299 -5.03 6.60 5.90
CA VAL A 299 -4.09 5.89 6.77
C VAL A 299 -3.26 4.90 5.97
N PHE A 300 -2.15 4.44 6.55
CA PHE A 300 -1.29 3.41 5.99
C PHE A 300 -1.41 2.12 6.78
N MET A 301 -1.39 1.00 6.08
CA MET A 301 -1.28 -0.32 6.69
C MET A 301 -0.46 -1.27 5.82
N SER A 302 0.18 -2.25 6.45
CA SER A 302 0.97 -3.29 5.79
C SER A 302 0.66 -4.66 6.34
N SER A 303 0.90 -5.70 5.54
CA SER A 303 0.67 -7.08 5.93
C SER A 303 1.65 -8.02 5.23
N ARG A 304 1.96 -9.14 5.88
CA ARG A 304 2.79 -10.22 5.32
C ARG A 304 1.99 -11.39 4.78
N ASP A 305 0.72 -11.49 5.13
CA ASP A 305 -0.19 -12.58 4.72
C ASP A 305 -1.44 -12.10 3.95
N GLY A 306 -1.67 -10.77 3.93
CA GLY A 306 -2.83 -10.15 3.32
C GLY A 306 -4.11 -10.23 4.16
N ARG A 307 -4.02 -10.67 5.42
CA ARG A 307 -5.16 -10.80 6.34
C ARG A 307 -4.92 -10.13 7.69
N LEU A 308 -3.78 -10.34 8.33
CA LEU A 308 -3.36 -9.63 9.52
C LEU A 308 -2.57 -8.38 9.11
N PHE A 309 -3.10 -7.22 9.45
CA PHE A 309 -2.48 -5.94 9.11
C PHE A 309 -1.95 -5.21 10.35
N LYS A 310 -0.75 -4.66 10.23
CA LYS A 310 -0.32 -3.53 11.03
C LYS A 310 -0.91 -2.27 10.43
N ARG A 311 -1.82 -1.61 11.13
CA ARG A 311 -2.38 -0.32 10.73
C ARG A 311 -1.81 0.79 11.59
N TRP A 312 -1.32 1.83 10.95
CA TRP A 312 -0.85 3.02 11.63
C TRP A 312 -2.02 3.94 11.99
N GLU A 313 -2.11 4.37 13.24
CA GLU A 313 -3.18 5.25 13.71
C GLU A 313 -2.97 6.70 13.28
N ARG A 314 -1.71 7.11 13.09
CA ARG A 314 -1.36 8.42 12.54
C ARG A 314 -1.79 8.49 11.09
N ALA A 315 -2.47 9.58 10.71
CA ALA A 315 -2.84 9.81 9.32
C ALA A 315 -1.59 9.87 8.41
N PHE A 316 -1.62 9.09 7.34
CA PHE A 316 -0.63 9.09 6.27
C PHE A 316 -0.92 10.24 5.29
N VAL A 317 -2.18 10.37 4.82
CA VAL A 317 -2.64 11.49 3.99
C VAL A 317 -3.51 12.40 4.83
N ARG A 318 -3.00 13.58 5.20
CA ARG A 318 -3.72 14.58 6.01
C ARG A 318 -4.41 15.60 5.10
N PRO A 319 -5.56 16.18 5.51
CA PRO A 319 -6.19 17.27 4.79
C PRO A 319 -5.29 18.49 4.56
N GLY A 320 -4.39 18.79 5.52
CA GLY A 320 -3.49 19.95 5.46
C GLY A 320 -4.23 21.29 5.56
N LEU A 321 -3.65 22.33 4.98
CA LEU A 321 -4.17 23.70 5.07
C LEU A 321 -5.30 24.01 4.07
N GLN A 322 -5.55 23.12 3.11
CA GLN A 322 -6.59 23.33 2.09
C GLN A 322 -7.97 23.03 2.69
N ARG A 323 -8.82 24.05 2.82
CA ARG A 323 -10.16 23.92 3.43
C ARG A 323 -11.05 22.92 2.71
N GLU A 324 -10.96 22.85 1.39
CA GLU A 324 -11.72 21.95 0.52
C GLU A 324 -11.43 20.46 0.80
N ARG A 325 -10.29 20.15 1.41
CA ARG A 325 -9.93 18.78 1.79
C ARG A 325 -10.56 18.36 3.13
N TRP A 326 -11.12 19.31 3.89
CA TRP A 326 -11.84 19.05 5.15
C TRP A 326 -13.34 18.84 4.91
N VAL A 327 -13.66 18.06 3.90
CA VAL A 327 -15.00 17.63 3.53
C VAL A 327 -14.98 16.11 3.36
N ASN A 328 -16.11 15.46 3.66
CA ASN A 328 -16.25 14.02 3.51
C ASN A 328 -15.79 13.56 2.11
N ARG A 329 -15.21 12.36 2.04
CA ARG A 329 -14.69 11.69 0.85
C ARG A 329 -13.47 12.33 0.18
N ASN A 330 -12.94 13.41 0.73
CA ASN A 330 -11.60 13.89 0.34
C ASN A 330 -10.49 13.08 1.00
N ASN A 331 -9.27 13.24 0.54
CA ASN A 331 -8.09 12.50 1.01
C ASN A 331 -8.20 10.97 0.82
N MET A 332 -9.06 10.54 -0.09
CA MET A 332 -9.20 9.15 -0.49
C MET A 332 -8.08 8.81 -1.48
N THR A 333 -7.22 7.88 -1.09
CA THR A 333 -6.14 7.40 -1.94
C THR A 333 -6.70 6.53 -3.06
N ALA A 334 -6.27 6.79 -4.29
CA ALA A 334 -6.53 5.93 -5.45
C ALA A 334 -5.94 4.54 -5.21
N TRP A 335 -6.54 3.53 -5.81
CA TRP A 335 -5.94 2.21 -5.84
C TRP A 335 -4.84 2.15 -6.89
N GLY A 336 -3.63 1.91 -6.45
CA GLY A 336 -2.44 1.83 -7.28
C GLY A 336 -1.26 2.55 -6.66
N LEU A 337 -0.09 2.01 -6.90
CA LEU A 337 1.21 2.51 -6.50
C LEU A 337 2.13 2.30 -7.70
N VAL A 338 2.61 3.38 -8.29
CA VAL A 338 3.38 3.34 -9.52
C VAL A 338 4.73 4.02 -9.36
N ASP A 339 5.71 3.49 -10.04
CA ASP A 339 7.06 4.00 -10.06
C ASP A 339 7.15 5.14 -11.11
N THR A 340 7.64 6.30 -10.69
CA THR A 340 7.77 7.51 -11.54
C THR A 340 9.16 8.10 -11.46
N GLU A 341 9.50 8.96 -12.41
CA GLU A 341 10.73 9.73 -12.38
C GLU A 341 10.78 10.61 -11.12
N PRO A 342 11.98 10.79 -10.54
CA PRO A 342 12.16 11.64 -9.36
C PRO A 342 12.03 13.12 -9.69
N GLU A 343 11.79 13.92 -8.65
CA GLU A 343 11.79 15.39 -8.76
C GLU A 343 13.15 15.95 -9.20
N PHE A 344 14.23 15.36 -8.73
CA PHE A 344 15.60 15.80 -9.02
C PHE A 344 16.25 14.83 -9.99
N PRO A 345 16.76 15.29 -11.15
CA PRO A 345 17.48 14.44 -12.08
C PRO A 345 18.65 13.69 -11.42
N GLY A 346 18.77 12.40 -11.71
CA GLY A 346 19.80 11.55 -11.13
C GLY A 346 19.50 11.00 -9.72
N ALA A 347 18.41 11.41 -9.11
CA ALA A 347 17.92 10.78 -7.89
C ALA A 347 17.25 9.42 -8.20
N PRO A 348 17.15 8.50 -7.23
CA PRO A 348 16.37 7.28 -7.41
C PRO A 348 14.91 7.57 -7.72
N ARG A 349 14.26 6.68 -8.49
CA ARG A 349 12.83 6.75 -8.81
C ARG A 349 11.98 6.82 -7.52
N GLU A 350 10.83 7.50 -7.60
CA GLU A 350 9.88 7.66 -6.49
C GLU A 350 8.65 6.77 -6.72
N LEU A 351 8.00 6.38 -5.64
CA LEU A 351 6.67 5.76 -5.68
C LEU A 351 5.60 6.85 -5.69
N SER A 352 4.80 6.89 -6.74
CA SER A 352 3.66 7.80 -6.85
C SER A 352 2.37 7.12 -6.43
N LEU A 353 1.57 7.84 -5.66
CA LEU A 353 0.19 7.55 -5.30
C LEU A 353 -0.63 8.83 -5.47
N TYR A 354 -1.97 8.71 -5.52
CA TYR A 354 -2.84 9.83 -5.85
C TYR A 354 -3.96 9.95 -4.83
N SER A 355 -4.43 11.17 -4.56
CA SER A 355 -5.47 11.44 -3.58
C SER A 355 -6.54 12.39 -4.11
N THR A 356 -7.80 12.08 -3.81
CA THR A 356 -8.96 12.88 -4.22
C THR A 356 -9.02 14.20 -3.43
N GLU A 357 -9.24 15.29 -4.14
CA GLU A 357 -9.48 16.63 -3.63
C GLU A 357 -10.76 17.24 -4.24
N ASN A 358 -11.35 18.22 -3.57
CA ASN A 358 -12.55 18.95 -4.00
C ASN A 358 -13.80 18.09 -4.21
N TYR A 359 -13.90 16.93 -3.56
CA TYR A 359 -15.10 16.12 -3.58
C TYR A 359 -16.25 16.86 -2.86
N TYR A 360 -17.45 16.84 -3.42
CA TYR A 360 -18.62 17.61 -2.98
C TYR A 360 -18.43 19.14 -3.02
N SER A 361 -17.41 19.65 -3.67
CA SER A 361 -17.16 21.07 -3.82
C SER A 361 -18.02 21.66 -4.96
N LYS A 362 -18.11 23.00 -5.00
CA LYS A 362 -18.68 23.74 -6.15
C LYS A 362 -17.76 23.72 -7.37
N THR A 363 -16.47 23.46 -7.15
CA THR A 363 -15.46 23.29 -8.21
C THR A 363 -15.35 21.82 -8.59
N PRO A 364 -14.86 21.50 -9.80
CA PRO A 364 -14.62 20.13 -10.20
C PRO A 364 -13.75 19.38 -9.20
N ALA A 365 -14.06 18.10 -8.95
CA ALA A 365 -13.17 17.22 -8.24
C ALA A 365 -11.83 17.08 -8.97
N ARG A 366 -10.78 16.78 -8.28
CA ARG A 366 -9.43 16.61 -8.86
C ARG A 366 -8.64 15.55 -8.12
N LEU A 367 -7.62 15.07 -8.77
CA LEU A 367 -6.71 14.08 -8.21
C LEU A 367 -5.31 14.69 -8.11
N ARG A 368 -4.73 14.66 -6.90
CA ARG A 368 -3.38 15.13 -6.64
C ARG A 368 -2.42 13.96 -6.57
N ARG A 369 -1.29 14.07 -7.26
CA ARG A 369 -0.17 13.15 -7.09
C ARG A 369 0.55 13.43 -5.76
N MET A 370 1.04 12.37 -5.16
CA MET A 370 1.89 12.38 -3.98
C MET A 370 3.03 11.40 -4.20
N THR A 371 4.19 11.65 -3.64
CA THR A 371 5.33 10.76 -3.76
C THR A 371 5.87 10.30 -2.40
N VAL A 372 6.39 9.09 -2.42
CA VAL A 372 7.12 8.49 -1.31
C VAL A 372 8.42 7.90 -1.87
N ARG A 373 9.48 7.98 -1.10
CA ARG A 373 10.71 7.24 -1.36
C ARG A 373 10.40 5.76 -1.57
N GLN A 374 11.10 5.07 -2.44
CA GLN A 374 11.02 3.61 -2.53
C GLN A 374 11.28 3.02 -1.12
N ASP A 375 10.43 2.06 -0.71
CA ASP A 375 10.38 1.42 0.62
C ASP A 375 10.14 2.39 1.80
N GLY A 376 9.96 3.67 1.53
CA GLY A 376 10.00 4.78 2.48
C GLY A 376 8.70 5.06 3.25
N PHE A 377 7.78 4.11 3.37
CA PHE A 377 6.57 4.30 4.18
C PHE A 377 6.91 4.38 5.68
N VAL A 378 7.80 3.53 6.14
CA VAL A 378 8.26 3.47 7.54
C VAL A 378 9.75 3.23 7.58
N SER A 379 10.43 3.85 8.54
CA SER A 379 11.84 3.60 8.86
C SER A 379 12.02 3.18 10.32
N VAL A 380 13.14 2.55 10.60
CA VAL A 380 13.74 2.59 11.94
C VAL A 380 14.55 3.87 12.01
N GLN A 381 14.11 4.80 12.86
CA GLN A 381 14.67 6.14 13.00
C GLN A 381 15.45 6.30 14.30
N ALA A 382 16.66 6.81 14.19
CA ALA A 382 17.50 7.28 15.29
C ALA A 382 17.61 8.80 15.28
N ASP A 383 17.67 9.41 16.45
CA ASP A 383 18.06 10.82 16.61
C ASP A 383 19.59 10.98 16.71
N GLU A 384 20.06 12.19 17.03
CA GLU A 384 21.49 12.51 17.17
C GLU A 384 22.19 11.77 18.32
N LYS A 385 21.45 11.26 19.31
CA LYS A 385 21.99 10.45 20.40
C LYS A 385 22.35 9.06 19.94
N GLY A 386 21.74 8.62 18.82
CA GLY A 386 21.91 7.30 18.26
C GLY A 386 21.16 6.23 19.03
N GLY A 387 21.15 5.03 18.44
CA GLY A 387 20.54 3.85 19.01
C GLY A 387 20.78 2.63 18.16
N THR A 388 20.18 1.49 18.51
CA THR A 388 20.45 0.24 17.83
C THR A 388 19.19 -0.53 17.45
N LEU A 389 19.31 -1.27 16.35
CA LEU A 389 18.34 -2.25 15.86
C LEU A 389 19.05 -3.60 15.74
N THR A 390 18.43 -4.66 16.26
CA THR A 390 18.85 -6.04 15.96
C THR A 390 17.72 -6.80 15.26
N THR A 391 18.05 -7.47 14.16
CA THR A 391 17.08 -8.33 13.46
C THR A 391 16.92 -9.69 14.16
N LYS A 392 15.79 -10.35 13.91
CA LYS A 392 15.66 -11.78 14.19
C LYS A 392 16.62 -12.58 13.31
N PRO A 393 16.92 -13.86 13.66
CA PRO A 393 17.76 -14.73 12.85
C PRO A 393 17.22 -14.90 11.43
N LEU A 394 18.12 -14.86 10.45
CA LEU A 394 17.82 -15.03 9.05
C LEU A 394 18.91 -15.86 8.35
N THR A 395 18.56 -16.39 7.17
CA THR A 395 19.53 -16.93 6.19
C THR A 395 19.36 -16.21 4.88
N PHE A 396 20.45 -16.05 4.13
CA PHE A 396 20.42 -15.46 2.79
C PHE A 396 21.18 -16.30 1.79
N ASP A 397 20.82 -16.19 0.52
CA ASP A 397 21.46 -16.80 -0.63
C ASP A 397 21.12 -15.95 -1.86
N ALA A 398 22.03 -15.10 -2.26
CA ALA A 398 21.82 -14.15 -3.33
C ALA A 398 22.19 -14.71 -4.71
N LYS A 399 22.79 -15.92 -4.79
CA LYS A 399 23.22 -16.59 -6.03
C LYS A 399 24.19 -15.77 -6.89
N GLU A 400 24.82 -14.76 -6.29
CA GLU A 400 25.75 -13.86 -6.94
C GLU A 400 27.20 -14.33 -6.75
N THR A 401 28.11 -13.87 -7.61
CA THR A 401 29.56 -14.15 -7.49
C THR A 401 30.13 -13.47 -6.24
N LYS A 402 29.66 -12.26 -5.96
CA LYS A 402 29.92 -11.50 -4.72
C LYS A 402 28.59 -11.03 -4.16
N THR A 403 28.41 -11.14 -2.87
CA THR A 403 27.17 -10.75 -2.19
C THR A 403 27.48 -9.63 -1.21
N SER A 404 26.73 -8.54 -1.30
CA SER A 404 26.81 -7.41 -0.38
C SER A 404 25.52 -7.26 0.41
N LEU A 405 25.62 -6.73 1.64
CA LEU A 405 24.48 -6.21 2.37
C LEU A 405 24.20 -4.79 1.86
N LEU A 406 23.05 -4.60 1.23
CA LEU A 406 22.58 -3.35 0.66
C LEU A 406 21.48 -2.78 1.55
N VAL A 407 21.55 -1.49 1.86
CA VAL A 407 20.58 -0.82 2.73
C VAL A 407 19.95 0.38 2.04
N ASN A 408 18.66 0.58 2.31
CA ASN A 408 17.94 1.80 1.97
C ASN A 408 18.02 2.72 3.19
N LEU A 409 18.84 3.77 3.08
CA LEU A 409 19.27 4.63 4.19
C LEU A 409 19.18 6.10 3.80
N SER A 410 18.80 6.93 4.76
CA SER A 410 18.95 8.39 4.70
C SER A 410 19.56 8.89 6.02
N THR A 411 20.58 9.75 5.95
CA THR A 411 21.22 10.34 7.10
C THR A 411 21.31 11.87 6.97
N SER A 412 21.54 12.54 8.08
CA SER A 412 22.11 13.90 8.05
C SER A 412 23.62 13.86 7.71
N VAL A 413 24.25 15.02 7.55
CA VAL A 413 25.71 15.09 7.28
C VAL A 413 26.56 14.47 8.40
N PRO A 414 26.30 14.70 9.71
CA PRO A 414 26.97 14.01 10.81
C PRO A 414 26.36 12.65 11.14
N GLY A 415 25.24 12.29 10.52
CA GLY A 415 24.55 11.03 10.73
C GLY A 415 25.29 9.87 10.12
N GLN A 416 25.06 8.67 10.62
CA GLN A 416 25.70 7.45 10.10
C GLN A 416 24.95 6.18 10.48
N LEU A 417 25.26 5.11 9.75
CA LEU A 417 24.93 3.74 10.07
C LEU A 417 26.22 2.91 10.14
N ARG A 418 26.28 1.99 11.11
CA ARG A 418 27.23 0.86 11.12
C ARG A 418 26.46 -0.44 11.28
N CYS A 419 27.02 -1.53 10.79
CA CYS A 419 26.41 -2.85 10.90
C CYS A 419 27.43 -3.87 11.40
N GLU A 420 26.97 -4.75 12.28
CA GLU A 420 27.65 -5.94 12.73
C GLU A 420 26.82 -7.15 12.32
N ILE A 421 27.45 -8.18 11.78
CA ILE A 421 26.81 -9.47 11.53
C ILE A 421 27.12 -10.40 12.70
N ARG A 422 26.08 -10.98 13.29
CA ARG A 422 26.18 -11.92 14.42
C ARG A 422 25.87 -13.35 13.99
N ASP A 423 26.58 -14.30 14.56
CA ASP A 423 26.33 -15.72 14.40
C ASP A 423 25.02 -16.17 15.14
N GLU A 424 24.68 -17.43 15.01
CA GLU A 424 23.53 -18.06 15.67
C GLU A 424 23.56 -17.91 17.21
N ALA A 425 24.76 -17.82 17.80
CA ALA A 425 24.94 -17.61 19.24
C ALA A 425 24.90 -16.12 19.64
N GLY A 426 24.63 -15.22 18.70
CA GLY A 426 24.56 -13.78 18.90
C GLY A 426 25.94 -13.09 19.03
N ARG A 427 27.03 -13.77 18.71
CA ARG A 427 28.40 -13.25 18.75
C ARG A 427 28.76 -12.59 17.43
N ALA A 428 29.48 -11.47 17.51
CA ALA A 428 29.98 -10.81 16.32
C ALA A 428 30.90 -11.72 15.49
N VAL A 429 30.62 -11.82 14.19
CA VAL A 429 31.45 -12.60 13.26
C VAL A 429 32.73 -11.80 12.96
N PRO A 430 33.94 -12.39 13.19
CA PRO A 430 35.19 -11.71 12.86
C PRO A 430 35.22 -11.25 11.39
N GLY A 431 35.68 -10.05 11.15
CA GLY A 431 35.65 -9.40 9.84
C GLY A 431 34.38 -8.59 9.56
N PHE A 432 33.31 -8.77 10.35
CA PHE A 432 32.00 -8.10 10.19
C PHE A 432 31.52 -7.44 11.49
N THR A 433 32.43 -7.03 12.35
CA THR A 433 32.11 -6.34 13.63
C THR A 433 31.80 -4.86 13.41
N LEU A 434 31.14 -4.20 14.39
CA LEU A 434 30.92 -2.75 14.39
C LEU A 434 32.24 -1.95 14.29
N ALA A 435 33.30 -2.41 14.96
CA ALA A 435 34.61 -1.75 14.93
C ALA A 435 35.30 -1.83 13.55
N GLU A 436 35.00 -2.85 12.79
CA GLU A 436 35.52 -3.05 11.42
C GLU A 436 34.63 -2.42 10.35
N CYS A 437 33.34 -2.11 10.69
CA CYS A 437 32.41 -1.48 9.77
C CYS A 437 32.79 -0.01 9.54
N ARG A 438 32.94 0.37 8.27
CA ARG A 438 33.10 1.78 7.90
C ARG A 438 31.77 2.51 8.13
N PRO A 439 31.80 3.72 8.74
CA PRO A 439 30.57 4.50 8.85
C PRO A 439 29.97 4.76 7.47
N LEU A 440 28.70 4.38 7.30
CA LEU A 440 27.94 4.61 6.10
C LEU A 440 27.04 5.82 6.30
N TYR A 441 27.10 6.81 5.42
CA TYR A 441 26.29 8.03 5.45
C TYR A 441 25.87 8.41 4.03
N GLY A 442 24.82 9.21 3.92
CA GLY A 442 24.23 9.66 2.67
C GLY A 442 22.76 9.33 2.57
N ASP A 443 22.25 9.41 1.35
CA ASP A 443 20.86 9.13 1.01
C ASP A 443 20.82 8.25 -0.25
N GLY A 444 20.40 6.99 -0.11
CA GLY A 444 20.36 6.04 -1.23
C GLY A 444 19.50 4.82 -0.93
N ILE A 445 19.07 4.17 -2.01
CA ILE A 445 18.15 3.03 -1.96
C ILE A 445 18.89 1.70 -1.74
N GLU A 446 20.12 1.57 -2.24
CA GLU A 446 20.93 0.35 -2.21
C GLU A 446 22.39 0.67 -1.89
N LEU A 447 22.62 1.31 -0.75
CA LEU A 447 23.97 1.63 -0.29
C LEU A 447 24.65 0.39 0.29
N PRO A 448 25.86 0.01 -0.19
CA PRO A 448 26.55 -1.17 0.33
C PRO A 448 27.15 -0.88 1.71
N VAL A 449 26.92 -1.80 2.63
CA VAL A 449 27.65 -1.80 3.91
C VAL A 449 29.03 -2.37 3.68
N VAL A 450 30.06 -1.64 4.11
CA VAL A 450 31.45 -1.97 3.87
C VAL A 450 32.21 -2.13 5.20
N TRP A 451 32.91 -3.27 5.34
CA TRP A 451 33.82 -3.52 6.45
C TRP A 451 35.28 -3.32 6.01
N LYS A 452 36.20 -3.47 6.96
CA LYS A 452 37.64 -3.28 6.70
C LYS A 452 38.15 -4.12 5.53
N ASN A 453 37.60 -5.33 5.37
CA ASN A 453 37.99 -6.28 4.34
C ASN A 453 37.11 -6.21 3.05
N GLY A 454 36.25 -5.19 2.93
CA GLY A 454 35.35 -5.01 1.80
C GLY A 454 33.88 -5.21 2.14
N ALA A 455 33.04 -5.29 1.11
CA ALA A 455 31.58 -5.42 1.24
C ALA A 455 31.09 -6.87 1.05
N ASP A 456 31.97 -7.81 0.68
CA ASP A 456 31.56 -9.17 0.32
C ASP A 456 31.26 -10.00 1.56
N VAL A 457 30.00 -10.44 1.68
CA VAL A 457 29.49 -11.31 2.75
C VAL A 457 29.20 -12.74 2.27
N LYS A 458 29.63 -13.11 1.05
CA LYS A 458 29.42 -14.42 0.40
C LYS A 458 29.72 -15.61 1.32
N ALA A 459 30.77 -15.53 2.11
CA ALA A 459 31.18 -16.58 3.04
C ALA A 459 30.15 -16.90 4.14
N LEU A 460 29.12 -16.06 4.30
CA LEU A 460 28.05 -16.23 5.29
C LEU A 460 26.74 -16.75 4.68
N GLU A 461 26.67 -16.94 3.35
CA GLU A 461 25.48 -17.52 2.71
C GLU A 461 25.12 -18.88 3.29
N GLY A 462 23.82 -19.12 3.45
CA GLY A 462 23.27 -20.34 4.06
C GLY A 462 23.46 -20.47 5.57
N LYS A 463 24.29 -19.62 6.19
CA LYS A 463 24.46 -19.61 7.65
C LYS A 463 23.35 -18.80 8.32
N THR A 464 22.95 -19.21 9.51
CA THR A 464 22.05 -18.41 10.34
C THR A 464 22.80 -17.22 10.93
N VAL A 465 22.34 -16.02 10.58
CA VAL A 465 22.91 -14.75 11.05
C VAL A 465 21.82 -13.82 11.55
N SER A 466 22.21 -12.80 12.33
CA SER A 466 21.40 -11.62 12.60
C SER A 466 22.20 -10.37 12.32
N LEU A 467 21.50 -9.31 11.92
CA LEU A 467 22.08 -7.99 11.66
C LEU A 467 21.88 -7.10 12.88
N HIS A 468 22.95 -6.49 13.35
CA HIS A 468 22.91 -5.50 14.41
C HIS A 468 23.39 -4.17 13.84
N PHE A 469 22.47 -3.21 13.73
CA PHE A 469 22.72 -1.87 13.21
C PHE A 469 22.85 -0.88 14.37
N GLU A 470 23.88 -0.05 14.32
CA GLU A 470 24.02 1.19 15.09
C GLU A 470 23.69 2.35 14.18
N LEU A 471 22.72 3.18 14.56
CA LEU A 471 22.24 4.34 13.82
C LEU A 471 22.44 5.61 14.63
N LYS A 472 22.79 6.71 13.96
CA LYS A 472 22.84 8.04 14.55
C LYS A 472 22.32 9.05 13.52
N ASP A 473 21.29 9.83 13.89
CA ASP A 473 20.63 10.82 13.03
C ASP A 473 20.37 10.26 11.63
N ALA A 474 19.64 9.14 11.59
CA ALA A 474 19.47 8.31 10.41
C ALA A 474 18.10 7.60 10.40
N ASP A 475 17.64 7.32 9.19
CA ASP A 475 16.44 6.53 8.85
C ASP A 475 16.85 5.31 8.04
N LEU A 476 16.72 4.10 8.59
CA LEU A 476 16.89 2.83 7.88
C LEU A 476 15.52 2.29 7.45
N PHE A 477 15.29 2.16 6.16
CA PHE A 477 14.00 1.77 5.57
C PHE A 477 13.90 0.29 5.25
N ALA A 478 14.95 -0.26 4.64
CA ALA A 478 14.98 -1.63 4.15
C ALA A 478 16.41 -2.14 4.00
N TYR A 479 16.56 -3.46 3.84
CA TYR A 479 17.82 -4.08 3.49
C TYR A 479 17.59 -5.31 2.59
N ARG A 480 18.60 -5.71 1.84
CA ARG A 480 18.66 -6.97 1.08
C ARG A 480 20.10 -7.45 0.94
N PHE A 481 20.26 -8.71 0.59
CA PHE A 481 21.53 -9.26 0.14
C PHE A 481 21.51 -9.42 -1.37
N GLY A 482 22.58 -9.01 -2.05
CA GLY A 482 22.65 -9.08 -3.50
C GLY A 482 23.96 -8.59 -4.07
N GLY A 483 24.12 -8.73 -5.38
CA GLY A 483 25.21 -8.10 -6.12
C GLY A 483 25.08 -6.59 -6.09
N MET A 484 26.19 -5.88 -6.13
CA MET A 484 26.20 -4.45 -6.47
C MET A 484 25.97 -4.33 -7.97
N GLU A 485 25.03 -3.47 -8.39
CA GLU A 485 24.98 -3.07 -9.79
C GLU A 485 26.33 -2.40 -10.13
N ALA A 486 26.92 -2.79 -11.25
CA ALA A 486 28.12 -2.10 -11.76
C ALA A 486 27.66 -0.70 -12.24
N ASP A 487 28.28 0.34 -11.68
CA ASP A 487 28.12 1.72 -12.11
C ASP A 487 28.55 1.89 -13.59
#